data_92fe50fdb7bb4e30d36e829cc26631d1
#
_entry.id   92fe50fdb7bb4e30d36e829cc26631d1
#
_cell.length_a   1.000
_cell.length_b   1.000
_cell.length_c   1.000
_cell.angle_alpha   90.00
_cell.angle_beta   90.00
_cell.angle_gamma   90.00
#
_symmetry.space_group_name_H-M   'P 1'
#
loop_
_entity.id
_entity.type
_entity.pdbx_description
1 polymer ?
#
loop_
_entity_poly.entity_id
_entity_poly.type
_entity_poly.pdbx_seq_one_letter_code
_entity_poly.pdbx_strand_id
1 'polypeptide(L)'
;SALAQCEAAMNIFRAQNSGHLVVISSMSAMRGLPKHLTAYGASKAGLAHLAEGIRADMLLTKLPIKVSTIYPGYVRTEINENAKPLPFEVDAETGTKAIVAAIEAEVDEACVPSLPWSIVGQAMKHLPLQVVNRVS
;
A
#
# COMPACT_ATOMS: atom_id res chain seq x y z
N SER A 1 -15.89 -7.16 -2.15
CA SER A 1 -14.43 -7.31 -2.29
C SER A 1 -13.79 -5.99 -2.73
N ALA A 2 -12.49 -5.86 -2.53
CA ALA A 2 -11.75 -4.67 -2.97
C ALA A 2 -11.82 -4.47 -4.49
N LEU A 3 -11.79 -5.55 -5.27
CA LEU A 3 -11.96 -5.50 -6.72
C LEU A 3 -13.30 -4.86 -7.12
N ALA A 4 -14.39 -5.29 -6.51
CA ALA A 4 -15.73 -4.74 -6.78
C ALA A 4 -15.83 -3.26 -6.39
N GLN A 5 -15.21 -2.86 -5.30
CA GLN A 5 -15.14 -1.45 -4.87
C GLN A 5 -14.34 -0.59 -5.85
N CYS A 6 -13.21 -1.07 -6.34
CA CYS A 6 -12.42 -0.38 -7.35
C CYS A 6 -13.20 -0.24 -8.66
N GLU A 7 -13.88 -1.29 -9.11
CA GLU A 7 -14.71 -1.26 -10.30
C GLU A 7 -15.85 -0.23 -10.18
N ALA A 8 -16.57 -0.24 -9.08
CA ALA A 8 -17.66 0.71 -8.82
C ALA A 8 -17.13 2.16 -8.80
N ALA A 9 -16.03 2.41 -8.10
CA ALA A 9 -15.42 3.74 -8.04
C ALA A 9 -14.97 4.21 -9.44
N MET A 10 -14.31 3.35 -10.21
CA MET A 10 -13.83 3.71 -11.54
C MET A 10 -14.98 3.98 -12.52
N ASN A 11 -16.10 3.27 -12.41
CA ASN A 11 -17.28 3.57 -13.21
C ASN A 11 -17.83 4.98 -12.92
N ILE A 12 -17.88 5.37 -11.65
CA ILE A 12 -18.28 6.72 -11.23
C ILE A 12 -17.30 7.76 -11.76
N PHE A 13 -16.00 7.53 -11.57
CA PHE A 13 -14.95 8.48 -11.98
C PHE A 13 -14.90 8.69 -13.49
N ARG A 14 -15.09 7.64 -14.27
CA ARG A 14 -15.19 7.74 -15.73
C ARG A 14 -16.42 8.54 -16.15
N ALA A 15 -17.57 8.32 -15.52
CA ALA A 15 -18.80 9.05 -15.81
C ALA A 15 -18.67 10.54 -15.50
N GLN A 16 -18.03 10.91 -14.39
CA GLN A 16 -17.81 12.32 -14.01
C GLN A 16 -16.53 12.94 -14.61
N ASN A 17 -15.72 12.16 -15.31
CA ASN A 17 -14.45 12.56 -15.92
C ASN A 17 -13.48 13.19 -14.91
N SER A 18 -13.46 12.70 -13.68
CA SER A 18 -12.54 13.09 -12.61
C SER A 18 -12.62 12.10 -11.45
N GLY A 19 -11.55 11.98 -10.70
CA GLY A 19 -11.54 11.16 -9.51
C GLY A 19 -10.13 10.87 -9.00
N HIS A 20 -10.07 10.37 -7.77
CA HIS A 20 -8.84 9.92 -7.16
C HIS A 20 -9.10 8.58 -6.45
N LEU A 21 -8.62 7.50 -7.04
CA LEU A 21 -8.66 6.16 -6.43
C LEU A 21 -7.44 5.99 -5.52
N VAL A 22 -7.68 5.76 -4.25
CA VAL A 22 -6.63 5.47 -3.28
C VAL A 22 -6.76 4.04 -2.80
N VAL A 23 -5.70 3.28 -2.97
CA VAL A 23 -5.61 1.88 -2.56
C VAL A 23 -4.61 1.75 -1.40
N ILE A 24 -5.08 1.23 -0.29
CA ILE A 24 -4.23 0.99 0.89
C ILE A 24 -3.76 -0.46 0.87
N SER A 25 -2.53 -0.65 0.44
CA SER A 25 -1.84 -1.94 0.45
C SER A 25 -1.10 -2.15 1.78
N SER A 26 0.11 -2.65 1.76
CA SER A 26 0.94 -2.86 2.94
C SER A 26 2.39 -3.10 2.51
N MET A 27 3.33 -2.84 3.39
CA MET A 27 4.73 -3.25 3.20
C MET A 27 4.87 -4.77 3.04
N SER A 28 3.95 -5.56 3.60
CA SER A 28 3.90 -7.02 3.40
C SER A 28 3.60 -7.45 1.96
N ALA A 29 3.16 -6.53 1.10
CA ALA A 29 2.98 -6.78 -0.34
C ALA A 29 4.30 -6.82 -1.12
N MET A 30 5.39 -6.31 -0.55
CA MET A 30 6.69 -6.17 -1.24
C MET A 30 7.39 -7.51 -1.48
N ARG A 31 7.10 -8.51 -0.64
CA ARG A 31 7.71 -9.84 -0.70
C ARG A 31 6.80 -10.90 -0.09
N GLY A 32 6.90 -12.15 -0.56
CA GLY A 32 6.29 -13.28 0.11
C GLY A 32 6.87 -13.45 1.52
N LEU A 33 6.02 -13.38 2.54
CA LEU A 33 6.39 -13.50 3.94
C LEU A 33 5.75 -14.75 4.57
N PRO A 34 6.37 -15.34 5.60
CA PRO A 34 5.91 -16.60 6.17
C PRO A 34 4.73 -16.46 7.10
N LYS A 35 4.17 -17.59 7.52
CA LYS A 35 3.13 -17.71 8.54
C LYS A 35 1.84 -16.97 8.16
N HIS A 36 1.25 -16.25 9.09
CA HIS A 36 0.01 -15.49 8.88
C HIS A 36 0.14 -14.36 7.83
N LEU A 37 1.36 -13.94 7.54
CA LEU A 37 1.61 -12.91 6.53
C LEU A 37 1.55 -13.43 5.09
N THR A 38 1.55 -14.75 4.88
CA THR A 38 1.53 -15.34 3.53
C THR A 38 0.27 -14.94 2.76
N ALA A 39 -0.90 -15.27 3.27
CA ALA A 39 -2.17 -14.93 2.62
C ALA A 39 -2.46 -13.43 2.65
N TYR A 40 -2.17 -12.78 3.78
CA TYR A 40 -2.34 -11.33 3.93
C TYR A 40 -1.46 -10.57 2.92
N GLY A 41 -0.17 -10.90 2.85
CA GLY A 41 0.74 -10.28 1.90
C GLY A 41 0.32 -10.51 0.44
N ALA A 42 -0.12 -11.73 0.11
CA ALA A 42 -0.62 -12.04 -1.22
C ALA A 42 -1.86 -11.20 -1.59
N SER A 43 -2.81 -11.02 -0.67
CA SER A 43 -3.99 -10.19 -0.89
C SER A 43 -3.64 -8.71 -1.11
N LYS A 44 -2.69 -8.20 -0.33
CA LYS A 44 -2.21 -6.82 -0.45
C LYS A 44 -1.37 -6.59 -1.70
N ALA A 45 -0.58 -7.57 -2.11
CA ALA A 45 0.16 -7.55 -3.38
C ALA A 45 -0.80 -7.56 -4.58
N GLY A 46 -1.83 -8.41 -4.55
CA GLY A 46 -2.87 -8.45 -5.57
C GLY A 46 -3.60 -7.12 -5.71
N LEU A 47 -3.94 -6.47 -4.60
CA LEU A 47 -4.57 -5.16 -4.58
C LEU A 47 -3.66 -4.07 -5.17
N ALA A 48 -2.38 -4.08 -4.82
CA ALA A 48 -1.40 -3.16 -5.39
C ALA A 48 -1.21 -3.37 -6.90
N HIS A 49 -1.17 -4.60 -7.34
CA HIS A 49 -1.07 -4.95 -8.76
C HIS A 49 -2.31 -4.50 -9.55
N LEU A 50 -3.50 -4.65 -8.97
CA LEU A 50 -4.74 -4.14 -9.55
C LEU A 50 -4.68 -2.61 -9.73
N ALA A 51 -4.24 -1.89 -8.70
CA ALA A 51 -4.11 -0.43 -8.75
C ALA A 51 -3.10 0.02 -9.83
N GLU A 52 -1.99 -0.70 -9.97
CA GLU A 52 -1.00 -0.44 -11.03
C GLU A 52 -1.60 -0.63 -12.42
N GLY A 53 -2.38 -1.69 -12.63
CA GLY A 53 -3.09 -1.94 -13.89
C GLY A 53 -4.10 -0.84 -14.22
N ILE A 54 -4.89 -0.40 -13.25
CA ILE A 54 -5.82 0.72 -13.43
C ILE A 54 -5.07 2.01 -13.77
N ARG A 55 -3.94 2.27 -13.11
CA ARG A 55 -3.09 3.44 -13.40
C ARG A 55 -2.55 3.38 -14.83
N ALA A 56 -2.11 2.20 -15.27
CA ALA A 56 -1.67 2.01 -16.66
C ALA A 56 -2.78 2.33 -17.66
N ASP A 57 -4.02 1.91 -17.40
CA ASP A 57 -5.18 2.26 -18.24
C ASP A 57 -5.41 3.78 -18.27
N MET A 58 -5.28 4.46 -17.15
CA MET A 58 -5.44 5.92 -17.10
C MET A 58 -4.35 6.65 -17.90
N LEU A 59 -3.13 6.13 -17.89
CA LEU A 59 -2.04 6.65 -18.74
C LEU A 59 -2.32 6.46 -20.23
N LEU A 60 -2.87 5.31 -20.61
CA LEU A 60 -3.21 5.02 -22.02
C LEU A 60 -4.40 5.86 -22.50
N THR A 61 -5.45 5.97 -21.71
CA THR A 61 -6.67 6.69 -22.07
C THR A 61 -6.60 8.19 -21.81
N LYS A 62 -5.57 8.65 -21.11
CA LYS A 62 -5.37 10.07 -20.72
C LYS A 62 -6.55 10.67 -19.95
N LEU A 63 -7.30 9.86 -19.23
CA LEU A 63 -8.38 10.35 -18.38
C LEU A 63 -7.83 11.07 -17.15
N PRO A 64 -8.48 12.16 -16.68
CA PRO A 64 -8.03 12.92 -15.52
C PRO A 64 -8.45 12.24 -14.19
N ILE A 65 -8.06 10.98 -14.03
CA ILE A 65 -8.31 10.17 -12.85
C ILE A 65 -6.96 9.76 -12.26
N LYS A 66 -6.74 10.10 -11.01
CA LYS A 66 -5.54 9.71 -10.26
C LYS A 66 -5.74 8.34 -9.60
N VAL A 67 -4.66 7.56 -9.53
CA VAL A 67 -4.62 6.28 -8.83
C VAL A 67 -3.38 6.25 -7.95
N SER A 68 -3.58 6.18 -6.64
CA SER A 68 -2.51 6.14 -5.65
C SER A 68 -2.50 4.81 -4.91
N THR A 69 -1.32 4.23 -4.75
CA THR A 69 -1.12 3.04 -3.92
C THR A 69 -0.26 3.41 -2.71
N ILE A 70 -0.79 3.21 -1.52
CA ILE A 70 -0.11 3.50 -0.27
C ILE A 70 0.31 2.18 0.39
N TYR A 71 1.57 2.09 0.81
CA TYR A 71 2.13 0.93 1.50
C TYR A 71 2.49 1.32 2.93
N PRO A 72 1.55 1.23 3.88
CA PRO A 72 1.86 1.48 5.28
C PRO A 72 2.84 0.44 5.82
N GLY A 73 3.78 0.90 6.64
CA GLY A 73 4.57 0.06 7.51
C GLY A 73 3.81 -0.33 8.76
N TYR A 74 4.53 -0.60 9.85
CA TYR A 74 3.89 -0.96 11.11
C TYR A 74 3.33 0.28 11.80
N VAL A 75 2.02 0.25 12.06
CA VAL A 75 1.30 1.31 12.79
C VAL A 75 0.67 0.68 14.03
N ARG A 76 0.94 1.25 15.20
CA ARG A 76 0.31 0.83 16.45
C ARG A 76 -1.12 1.34 16.51
N THR A 77 -2.04 0.43 16.78
CA THR A 77 -3.46 0.70 16.92
C THR A 77 -3.99 0.02 18.18
N GLU A 78 -5.19 0.32 18.60
CA GLU A 78 -5.84 -0.33 19.73
C GLU A 78 -5.92 -1.86 19.58
N ILE A 79 -6.03 -2.35 18.34
CA ILE A 79 -6.09 -3.79 18.04
C ILE A 79 -4.79 -4.50 18.40
N ASN A 80 -3.65 -3.86 18.22
CA ASN A 80 -2.32 -4.43 18.47
C ASN A 80 -1.58 -3.79 19.66
N GLU A 81 -2.28 -3.04 20.49
CA GLU A 81 -1.70 -2.29 21.62
C GLU A 81 -0.90 -3.18 22.57
N ASN A 82 -1.38 -4.40 22.80
CA ASN A 82 -0.76 -5.39 23.70
C ASN A 82 0.28 -6.29 22.99
N ALA A 83 0.50 -6.12 21.70
CA ALA A 83 1.50 -6.88 20.97
C ALA A 83 2.92 -6.34 21.26
N LYS A 84 3.94 -7.19 21.06
CA LYS A 84 5.32 -6.74 21.16
C LYS A 84 5.59 -5.65 20.11
N PRO A 85 6.33 -4.59 20.46
CA PRO A 85 6.71 -3.56 19.50
C PRO A 85 7.43 -4.15 18.30
N LEU A 86 7.07 -3.69 17.11
CA LEU A 86 7.68 -4.09 15.84
C LEU A 86 8.75 -3.06 15.41
N PRO A 87 9.78 -3.49 14.67
CA PRO A 87 10.79 -2.56 14.17
C PRO A 87 10.16 -1.43 13.35
N PHE A 88 10.59 -0.19 13.62
CA PHE A 88 10.10 1.02 12.91
C PHE A 88 8.61 1.27 13.02
N GLU A 89 7.97 0.73 14.05
CA GLU A 89 6.57 1.00 14.34
C GLU A 89 6.36 2.47 14.71
N VAL A 90 5.29 3.07 14.20
CA VAL A 90 4.86 4.43 14.55
C VAL A 90 3.50 4.38 15.25
N ASP A 91 3.19 5.41 16.01
CA ASP A 91 1.85 5.55 16.60
C ASP A 91 0.77 5.81 15.52
N ALA A 92 -0.48 5.64 15.91
CA ALA A 92 -1.61 5.82 14.98
C ALA A 92 -1.68 7.25 14.42
N GLU A 93 -1.37 8.26 15.22
CA GLU A 93 -1.41 9.65 14.80
C GLU A 93 -0.34 9.93 13.73
N THR A 94 0.89 9.54 13.98
CA THR A 94 2.01 9.69 13.03
C THR A 94 1.76 8.93 11.74
N GLY A 95 1.31 7.68 11.83
CA GLY A 95 0.99 6.85 10.68
C GLY A 95 -0.16 7.43 9.84
N THR A 96 -1.21 7.87 10.49
CA THR A 96 -2.37 8.48 9.81
C THR A 96 -1.99 9.78 9.10
N LYS A 97 -1.24 10.66 9.75
CA LYS A 97 -0.75 11.91 9.14
C LYS A 97 0.09 11.63 7.89
N ALA A 98 0.96 10.63 7.94
CA ALA A 98 1.79 10.25 6.80
C ALA A 98 0.95 9.73 5.62
N ILE A 99 -0.07 8.92 5.91
CA ILE A 99 -1.01 8.41 4.89
C ILE A 99 -1.78 9.57 4.25
N VAL A 100 -2.37 10.45 5.06
CA VAL A 100 -3.14 11.61 4.58
C VAL A 100 -2.27 12.52 3.71
N ALA A 101 -1.04 12.81 4.14
CA ALA A 101 -0.10 13.62 3.37
C ALA A 101 0.20 13.01 1.99
N ALA A 102 0.39 11.70 1.92
CA ALA A 102 0.61 11.00 0.65
C ALA A 102 -0.63 11.05 -0.27
N ILE A 103 -1.83 10.93 0.30
CA ILE A 103 -3.09 11.05 -0.44
C ILE A 103 -3.27 12.46 -0.99
N GLU A 104 -3.05 13.49 -0.16
CA GLU A 104 -3.15 14.89 -0.57
C GLU A 104 -2.13 15.28 -1.65
N ALA A 105 -0.94 14.67 -1.60
CA ALA A 105 0.09 14.86 -2.63
C ALA A 105 -0.22 14.12 -3.94
N GLU A 106 -1.28 13.30 -4.00
CA GLU A 106 -1.68 12.53 -5.18
C GLU A 106 -0.55 11.70 -5.78
N VAL A 107 0.28 11.09 -4.92
CA VAL A 107 1.40 10.26 -5.35
C VAL A 107 0.93 9.01 -6.09
N ASP A 108 1.71 8.50 -7.02
CA ASP A 108 1.41 7.22 -7.68
C ASP A 108 1.59 6.06 -6.71
N GLU A 109 2.71 6.03 -5.99
CA GLU A 109 3.00 5.04 -4.96
C GLU A 109 3.80 5.68 -3.82
N ALA A 110 3.53 5.27 -2.59
CA ALA A 110 4.32 5.69 -1.43
C ALA A 110 4.38 4.63 -0.35
N CYS A 111 5.57 4.42 0.19
CA CYS A 111 5.75 3.76 1.49
C CYS A 111 5.57 4.82 2.58
N VAL A 112 4.80 4.53 3.62
CA VAL A 112 4.52 5.50 4.68
C VAL A 112 4.73 4.91 6.08
N PRO A 113 5.46 5.61 6.95
CA PRO A 113 6.31 6.77 6.66
C PRO A 113 7.36 6.46 5.59
N SER A 114 7.79 7.46 4.82
CA SER A 114 8.73 7.21 3.72
C SER A 114 10.07 6.64 4.19
N LEU A 115 10.57 7.11 5.32
CA LEU A 115 11.74 6.56 6.00
C LEU A 115 11.32 5.86 7.30
N PRO A 116 11.83 4.66 7.57
CA PRO A 116 12.80 3.91 6.74
C PRO A 116 12.16 3.04 5.65
N TRP A 117 10.83 3.05 5.50
CA TRP A 117 10.09 2.04 4.74
C TRP A 117 10.38 2.03 3.24
N SER A 118 10.73 3.16 2.63
CA SER A 118 11.15 3.17 1.22
C SER A 118 12.43 2.35 1.00
N ILE A 119 13.37 2.44 1.92
CA ILE A 119 14.62 1.66 1.87
C ILE A 119 14.34 0.20 2.17
N VAL A 120 13.56 -0.08 3.22
CA VAL A 120 13.18 -1.45 3.61
C VAL A 120 12.42 -2.14 2.48
N GLY A 121 11.49 -1.45 1.81
CA GLY A 121 10.74 -2.00 0.69
C GLY A 121 11.63 -2.40 -0.48
N GLN A 122 12.61 -1.60 -0.84
CA GLN A 122 13.58 -1.95 -1.88
C GLN A 122 14.45 -3.15 -1.46
N ALA A 123 14.90 -3.17 -0.21
CA ALA A 123 15.64 -4.29 0.32
C ALA A 123 14.82 -5.59 0.30
N MET A 124 13.55 -5.54 0.69
CA MET A 124 12.66 -6.70 0.64
C MET A 124 12.49 -7.26 -0.78
N LYS A 125 12.38 -6.41 -1.78
CA LYS A 125 12.22 -6.81 -3.18
C LYS A 125 13.47 -7.48 -3.76
N HIS A 126 14.66 -7.03 -3.38
CA HIS A 126 15.92 -7.40 -4.03
C HIS A 126 16.79 -8.36 -3.25
N LEU A 127 16.63 -8.46 -1.92
CA LEU A 127 17.40 -9.39 -1.10
C LEU A 127 16.92 -10.84 -1.29
N PRO A 128 17.82 -11.83 -1.14
CA PRO A 128 17.43 -13.24 -1.13
C PRO A 128 16.38 -13.54 -0.06
N LEU A 129 15.45 -14.44 -0.35
CA LEU A 129 14.34 -14.78 0.55
C LEU A 129 14.83 -15.24 1.92
N GLN A 130 15.94 -15.98 1.97
CA GLN A 130 16.55 -16.45 3.23
C GLN A 130 16.96 -15.29 4.14
N VAL A 131 17.45 -14.18 3.55
CA VAL A 131 17.82 -12.98 4.31
C VAL A 131 16.58 -12.26 4.82
N VAL A 132 15.58 -12.08 3.97
CA VAL A 132 14.31 -11.44 4.34
C VAL A 132 13.65 -12.21 5.50
N ASN A 133 13.61 -13.53 5.44
CA ASN A 133 13.00 -14.37 6.48
C ASN A 133 13.72 -14.30 7.84
N ARG A 134 15.00 -13.96 7.87
CA ARG A 134 15.75 -13.83 9.15
C ARG A 134 15.41 -12.55 9.91
N VAL A 135 14.93 -11.54 9.21
CA VAL A 135 14.64 -10.21 9.78
C VAL A 135 13.15 -9.89 9.85
N SER A 136 12.32 -10.81 9.40
CA SER A 136 10.86 -10.67 9.43
C SER A 136 10.18 -11.42 10.59
#